data_65e6ccb0eb5a85946a5b4bf96e1f2ebc
#
_entry.id   65e6ccb0eb5a85946a5b4bf96e1f2ebc
#
_cell.length_a   1.000
_cell.length_b   1.000
_cell.length_c   1.000
_cell.angle_alpha   90.00
_cell.angle_beta   90.00
_cell.angle_gamma   90.00
#
_symmetry.space_group_name_H-M   'P 1'
#
loop_
_entity.id
_entity.type
_entity.pdbx_description
1 polymer ?
#
loop_
_entity_poly.entity_id
_entity_poly.type
_entity_poly.pdbx_seq_one_letter_code
_entity_poly.pdbx_strand_id
1 'polypeptide(L)'
;PEYRRQRQMCIRDRRKGEYEGLESRLNRTDEVHSEITMLPDFGPQLWCQEVRKSGGITIGARDILVAYNVNVDETDAKVAKIIGSIVRGSGRLLKSNTGQKLRVRGMIQEIQGMGVTLETHGISQVSMNILDVKKCPIHKAFEICRSIAQDHSTNLLGSELVGLVPLSAMLDAGRWY
;
A
#
# COMPACT_ATOMS: atom_id res chain seq x y z
N PRO A 1 -15.40 8.89 -19.92
CA PRO A 1 -16.57 8.37 -19.21
C PRO A 1 -16.34 6.98 -18.59
N GLU A 2 -15.72 6.01 -19.32
CA GLU A 2 -15.42 4.67 -18.83
C GLU A 2 -14.39 4.66 -17.70
N TYR A 3 -13.40 5.53 -17.77
CA TYR A 3 -12.37 5.66 -16.75
C TYR A 3 -12.92 6.20 -15.41
N ARG A 4 -13.94 7.03 -15.44
CA ARG A 4 -14.69 7.46 -14.26
C ARG A 4 -15.52 6.33 -13.65
N ARG A 5 -16.16 5.51 -14.50
CA ARG A 5 -16.94 4.34 -14.05
C ARG A 5 -16.03 3.28 -13.40
N GLN A 6 -14.86 3.00 -13.96
CA GLN A 6 -13.91 2.06 -13.37
C GLN A 6 -13.39 2.53 -12.00
N ARG A 7 -13.15 3.84 -11.81
CA ARG A 7 -12.77 4.38 -10.50
C ARG A 7 -13.90 4.28 -9.47
N GLN A 8 -15.13 4.55 -9.87
CA GLN A 8 -16.31 4.35 -8.99
C GLN A 8 -16.52 2.87 -8.66
N MET A 9 -16.36 1.97 -9.62
CA MET A 9 -16.43 0.53 -9.41
C MET A 9 -15.30 0.03 -8.50
N CYS A 10 -14.07 0.52 -8.64
CA CYS A 10 -12.95 0.15 -7.77
C CYS A 10 -13.18 0.55 -6.30
N ILE A 11 -13.85 1.67 -6.03
CA ILE A 11 -14.19 2.10 -4.67
C ILE A 11 -15.38 1.30 -4.13
N ARG A 12 -16.31 0.93 -5.00
CA ARG A 12 -17.55 0.23 -4.62
C ARG A 12 -17.38 -1.27 -4.43
N ASP A 13 -16.57 -1.93 -5.25
CA ASP A 13 -16.54 -3.40 -5.37
C ASP A 13 -15.32 -4.07 -4.72
N ARG A 14 -14.22 -3.34 -4.48
CA ARG A 14 -12.96 -3.97 -4.10
C ARG A 14 -12.76 -4.26 -2.62
N ARG A 15 -13.47 -3.58 -1.73
CA ARG A 15 -13.31 -3.83 -0.28
C ARG A 15 -14.62 -3.56 0.45
N LYS A 16 -15.26 -4.61 0.93
CA LYS A 16 -16.35 -4.48 1.90
C LYS A 16 -15.97 -3.51 3.04
N GLY A 17 -14.72 -3.56 3.51
CA GLY A 17 -14.20 -2.65 4.53
C GLY A 17 -13.98 -1.19 4.09
N GLU A 18 -13.90 -0.87 2.80
CA GLU A 18 -13.76 0.53 2.36
C GLU A 18 -15.08 1.29 2.37
N TYR A 19 -16.18 0.60 2.07
CA TYR A 19 -17.51 1.18 2.13
C TYR A 19 -17.99 1.38 3.59
N GLU A 20 -17.80 0.37 4.42
CA GLU A 20 -17.97 0.45 5.87
C GLU A 20 -17.00 1.47 6.48
N GLY A 21 -15.78 1.57 5.92
CA GLY A 21 -14.79 2.58 6.28
C GLY A 21 -15.22 4.01 5.95
N LEU A 22 -15.90 4.24 4.83
CA LEU A 22 -16.42 5.57 4.47
C LEU A 22 -17.53 6.01 5.44
N GLU A 23 -18.48 5.13 5.75
CA GLU A 23 -19.50 5.39 6.75
C GLU A 23 -18.89 5.72 8.12
N SER A 24 -17.97 4.89 8.60
CA SER A 24 -17.31 5.12 9.88
C SER A 24 -16.45 6.40 9.90
N ARG A 25 -15.93 6.82 8.76
CA ARG A 25 -15.16 8.07 8.63
C ARG A 25 -16.03 9.31 8.64
N LEU A 26 -17.17 9.27 7.95
CA LEU A 26 -18.12 10.38 7.91
C LEU A 26 -18.94 10.51 9.21
N ASN A 27 -19.20 9.40 9.90
CA ASN A 27 -19.91 9.39 11.18
C ASN A 27 -18.98 9.50 12.41
N ARG A 28 -17.68 9.72 12.24
CA ARG A 28 -16.77 9.92 13.36
C ARG A 28 -17.07 11.24 14.06
N THR A 29 -17.63 11.12 15.25
CA THR A 29 -17.84 12.20 16.22
C THR A 29 -16.78 12.21 17.32
N ASP A 30 -15.71 11.44 17.18
CA ASP A 30 -14.71 11.24 18.23
C ASP A 30 -13.90 12.51 18.46
N GLU A 31 -14.05 13.11 19.62
CA GLU A 31 -13.26 14.26 20.10
C GLU A 31 -11.74 14.02 20.09
N VAL A 32 -11.32 12.77 20.12
CA VAL A 32 -9.91 12.34 20.10
C VAL A 32 -9.24 12.46 18.72
N HIS A 33 -10.02 12.61 17.64
CA HIS A 33 -9.53 12.67 16.26
C HIS A 33 -9.89 13.98 15.55
N SER A 34 -10.12 15.06 16.31
CA SER A 34 -10.51 16.37 15.77
C SER A 34 -9.54 16.97 14.75
N GLU A 35 -8.31 16.49 14.68
CA GLU A 35 -7.31 16.95 13.71
C GLU A 35 -7.31 16.18 12.37
N ILE A 36 -8.05 15.07 12.27
CA ILE A 36 -8.12 14.27 11.03
C ILE A 36 -9.58 13.90 10.73
N THR A 37 -10.43 14.88 10.66
CA THR A 37 -11.73 14.72 10.03
C THR A 37 -11.51 14.64 8.53
N MET A 38 -11.61 13.46 7.94
CA MET A 38 -11.68 13.29 6.49
C MET A 38 -13.08 13.71 6.03
N LEU A 39 -13.44 14.96 6.30
CA LEU A 39 -14.64 15.55 5.72
C LEU A 39 -14.43 15.67 4.21
N PRO A 40 -15.45 15.42 3.40
CA PRO A 40 -15.34 15.62 1.96
C PRO A 40 -15.18 17.12 1.66
N ASP A 41 -14.30 17.45 0.70
CA ASP A 41 -14.16 18.81 0.20
C ASP A 41 -15.43 19.29 -0.51
N PHE A 42 -16.18 18.36 -1.09
CA PHE A 42 -17.41 18.60 -1.82
C PHE A 42 -18.44 17.51 -1.54
N GLY A 43 -19.71 17.91 -1.43
CA GLY A 43 -20.83 17.00 -1.22
C GLY A 43 -21.25 16.86 0.24
N PRO A 44 -22.12 15.90 0.56
CA PRO A 44 -22.62 15.71 1.92
C PRO A 44 -21.51 15.34 2.89
N GLN A 45 -21.46 16.03 4.02
CA GLN A 45 -20.47 15.78 5.08
C GLN A 45 -20.90 14.67 6.05
N LEU A 46 -22.16 14.27 5.98
CA LEU A 46 -22.70 13.20 6.82
C LEU A 46 -23.06 11.98 5.97
N TRP A 47 -23.01 10.82 6.58
CA TRP A 47 -23.44 9.58 5.95
C TRP A 47 -24.96 9.61 5.73
N CYS A 48 -25.38 9.66 4.48
CA CYS A 48 -26.77 9.70 4.08
C CYS A 48 -27.04 8.67 2.97
N GLN A 49 -28.32 8.53 2.61
CA GLN A 49 -28.72 7.53 1.62
C GLN A 49 -28.14 7.80 0.22
N GLU A 50 -27.94 9.07 -0.14
CA GLU A 50 -27.31 9.49 -1.39
C GLU A 50 -25.84 9.07 -1.42
N VAL A 51 -25.08 9.32 -0.34
CA VAL A 51 -23.69 8.90 -0.21
C VAL A 51 -23.57 7.37 -0.22
N ARG A 52 -24.53 6.67 0.41
CA ARG A 52 -24.59 5.22 0.39
C ARG A 52 -24.77 4.66 -1.03
N LYS A 53 -25.53 5.34 -1.88
CA LYS A 53 -25.75 4.94 -3.27
C LYS A 53 -24.59 5.30 -4.21
N SER A 54 -24.04 6.51 -4.05
CA SER A 54 -23.01 7.05 -4.94
C SER A 54 -21.58 6.70 -4.53
N GLY A 55 -21.35 6.45 -3.24
CA GLY A 55 -20.00 6.31 -2.68
C GLY A 55 -19.24 7.64 -2.63
N GLY A 56 -17.95 7.55 -2.39
CA GLY A 56 -17.03 8.69 -2.40
C GLY A 56 -15.92 8.50 -3.40
N ILE A 57 -15.35 9.60 -3.90
CA ILE A 57 -14.21 9.62 -4.81
C ILE A 57 -13.10 10.43 -4.18
N THR A 58 -11.91 9.86 -4.07
CA THR A 58 -10.70 10.62 -3.71
C THR A 58 -10.02 11.06 -4.99
N ILE A 59 -9.82 12.36 -5.14
CA ILE A 59 -9.13 12.97 -6.28
C ILE A 59 -7.92 13.71 -5.75
N GLY A 60 -6.76 13.46 -6.33
CA GLY A 60 -5.52 14.14 -5.98
C GLY A 60 -4.54 14.14 -7.15
N ALA A 61 -3.57 15.04 -7.10
CA ALA A 61 -2.42 15.06 -7.97
C ALA A 61 -1.20 14.54 -7.20
N ARG A 62 -0.37 13.75 -7.84
CA ARG A 62 0.89 13.25 -7.30
C ARG A 62 1.91 13.07 -8.41
N ASP A 63 3.17 13.04 -8.04
CA ASP A 63 4.25 12.64 -8.95
C ASP A 63 4.08 11.20 -9.43
N ILE A 64 4.79 10.84 -10.50
CA ILE A 64 4.77 9.50 -11.06
C ILE A 64 5.31 8.52 -10.02
N LEU A 65 4.47 7.58 -9.59
CA LEU A 65 4.93 6.46 -8.78
C LEU A 65 5.48 5.34 -9.66
N VAL A 66 6.33 4.52 -9.08
CA VAL A 66 6.80 3.27 -9.70
C VAL A 66 6.14 2.09 -9.00
N ALA A 67 5.34 1.32 -9.76
CA ALA A 67 4.83 0.04 -9.30
C ALA A 67 5.94 -1.00 -9.44
N TYR A 68 6.37 -1.57 -8.32
CA TYR A 68 7.53 -2.43 -8.20
C TYR A 68 7.22 -3.63 -7.32
N ASN A 69 7.40 -4.81 -7.85
CA ASN A 69 7.13 -6.05 -7.15
C ASN A 69 8.42 -6.83 -6.93
N VAL A 70 8.50 -7.52 -5.81
CA VAL A 70 9.64 -8.39 -5.46
C VAL A 70 9.11 -9.79 -5.19
N ASN A 71 9.64 -10.77 -5.93
CA ASN A 71 9.23 -12.17 -5.86
C ASN A 71 9.98 -12.89 -4.75
N VAL A 72 9.25 -13.57 -3.87
CA VAL A 72 9.76 -14.32 -2.73
C VAL A 72 9.62 -15.81 -3.01
N ASP A 73 10.67 -16.57 -2.72
CA ASP A 73 10.76 -18.03 -2.95
C ASP A 73 9.96 -18.82 -1.90
N GLU A 74 8.68 -18.48 -1.78
CA GLU A 74 7.72 -19.17 -0.91
C GLU A 74 6.32 -19.05 -1.50
N THR A 75 5.57 -20.14 -1.48
CA THR A 75 4.18 -20.13 -1.93
C THR A 75 3.25 -19.40 -0.96
N ASP A 76 3.49 -19.55 0.36
CA ASP A 76 2.72 -18.81 1.37
C ASP A 76 3.18 -17.35 1.44
N ALA A 77 2.23 -16.43 1.33
CA ALA A 77 2.51 -15.00 1.43
C ALA A 77 2.89 -14.52 2.85
N LYS A 78 3.12 -15.41 3.81
CA LYS A 78 3.42 -15.00 5.20
C LYS A 78 4.64 -14.09 5.28
N VAL A 79 5.77 -14.52 4.70
CA VAL A 79 7.00 -13.72 4.70
C VAL A 79 6.84 -12.48 3.81
N ALA A 80 6.22 -12.58 2.64
CA ALA A 80 5.93 -11.42 1.79
C ALA A 80 5.06 -10.36 2.51
N LYS A 81 4.07 -10.78 3.32
CA LYS A 81 3.26 -9.88 4.15
C LYS A 81 4.08 -9.21 5.25
N ILE A 82 5.00 -9.95 5.87
CA ILE A 82 5.93 -9.39 6.87
C ILE A 82 6.81 -8.32 6.22
N ILE A 83 7.49 -8.64 5.11
CA ILE A 83 8.32 -7.70 4.36
C ILE A 83 7.52 -6.46 3.99
N GLY A 84 6.38 -6.62 3.32
CA GLY A 84 5.51 -5.51 2.91
C GLY A 84 5.06 -4.64 4.09
N SER A 85 4.81 -5.22 5.27
CA SER A 85 4.42 -4.49 6.46
C SER A 85 5.57 -3.73 7.13
N ILE A 86 6.80 -4.23 7.01
CA ILE A 86 8.00 -3.58 7.54
C ILE A 86 8.46 -2.45 6.62
N VAL A 87 8.42 -2.69 5.31
CA VAL A 87 8.93 -1.74 4.30
C VAL A 87 7.99 -0.53 4.17
N ARG A 88 6.67 -0.73 4.10
CA ARG A 88 5.70 0.35 3.85
C ARG A 88 5.68 1.41 4.95
N GLY A 89 5.58 2.69 4.59
CA GLY A 89 5.57 3.81 5.53
C GLY A 89 4.48 3.75 6.60
N SER A 90 3.29 3.23 6.28
CA SER A 90 2.20 3.03 7.25
C SER A 90 2.53 1.98 8.34
N GLY A 91 3.54 1.14 8.09
CA GLY A 91 4.03 0.14 9.03
C GLY A 91 3.01 -0.93 9.40
N ARG A 92 3.10 -1.44 10.61
CA ARG A 92 2.26 -2.53 11.13
C ARG A 92 1.72 -2.22 12.52
N LEU A 93 0.58 -2.85 12.84
CA LEU A 93 -0.03 -2.87 14.16
C LEU A 93 0.47 -4.11 14.92
N LEU A 94 1.17 -3.88 16.02
CA LEU A 94 1.51 -4.91 16.99
C LEU A 94 0.47 -4.94 18.10
N LYS A 95 0.10 -6.13 18.55
CA LYS A 95 -0.71 -6.31 19.76
C LYS A 95 0.22 -6.77 20.88
N SER A 96 0.18 -6.07 22.01
CA SER A 96 0.85 -6.53 23.22
C SER A 96 0.08 -7.70 23.85
N ASN A 97 0.72 -8.43 24.76
CA ASN A 97 0.08 -9.50 25.53
C ASN A 97 -1.09 -8.97 26.38
N THR A 98 -1.13 -7.66 26.67
CA THR A 98 -2.20 -6.97 27.40
C THR A 98 -3.34 -6.50 26.48
N GLY A 99 -3.29 -6.80 25.18
CA GLY A 99 -4.28 -6.39 24.20
C GLY A 99 -4.14 -4.97 23.67
N GLN A 100 -3.17 -4.19 24.13
CA GLN A 100 -2.88 -2.87 23.61
C GLN A 100 -2.35 -2.96 22.18
N LYS A 101 -2.81 -2.05 21.33
CA LYS A 101 -2.37 -1.96 19.93
C LYS A 101 -1.32 -0.85 19.80
N LEU A 102 -0.12 -1.21 19.37
CA LEU A 102 0.96 -0.27 19.07
C LEU A 102 1.19 -0.24 17.56
N ARG A 103 1.16 0.95 16.97
CA ARG A 103 1.54 1.12 15.57
C ARG A 103 3.03 1.39 15.47
N VAL A 104 3.75 0.50 14.81
CA VAL A 104 5.17 0.66 14.48
C VAL A 104 5.25 1.16 13.04
N ARG A 105 5.89 2.31 12.82
CA ARG A 105 6.12 2.84 11.47
C ARG A 105 7.04 1.91 10.68
N GLY A 106 6.87 1.87 9.38
CA GLY A 106 7.75 1.12 8.51
C GLY A 106 9.03 1.85 8.18
N MET A 107 9.94 1.15 7.52
CA MET A 107 11.29 1.63 7.25
C MET A 107 11.32 2.75 6.21
N ILE A 108 10.40 2.74 5.23
CA ILE A 108 10.43 3.66 4.09
C ILE A 108 9.08 4.35 3.96
N GLN A 109 9.05 5.66 4.21
CA GLN A 109 7.81 6.43 4.21
C GLN A 109 7.19 6.54 2.81
N GLU A 110 8.00 6.53 1.78
CA GLU A 110 7.63 6.67 0.38
C GLU A 110 7.16 5.35 -0.27
N ILE A 111 7.03 4.28 0.49
CA ILE A 111 6.53 3.00 -0.01
C ILE A 111 5.16 2.67 0.56
N GLN A 112 4.25 2.32 -0.33
CA GLN A 112 3.07 1.51 -0.02
C GLN A 112 3.38 0.07 -0.40
N GLY A 113 3.11 -0.89 0.48
CA GLY A 113 3.48 -2.29 0.23
C GLY A 113 2.53 -3.27 0.89
N MET A 114 2.38 -4.43 0.23
CA MET A 114 1.60 -5.57 0.73
C MET A 114 2.21 -6.88 0.21
N GLY A 115 2.00 -7.97 0.94
CA GLY A 115 2.34 -9.31 0.47
C GLY A 115 1.12 -10.01 -0.13
N VAL A 116 1.32 -10.67 -1.25
CA VAL A 116 0.30 -11.46 -1.98
C VAL A 116 0.85 -12.83 -2.36
N THR A 117 -0.03 -13.80 -2.53
CA THR A 117 0.30 -15.11 -3.09
C THR A 117 0.05 -15.10 -4.59
N LEU A 118 0.95 -15.65 -5.36
CA LEU A 118 0.80 -15.91 -6.80
C LEU A 118 0.67 -17.42 -7.01
N GLU A 119 -0.54 -17.94 -6.77
CA GLU A 119 -0.81 -19.39 -6.75
C GLU A 119 -0.40 -20.09 -8.04
N THR A 120 -0.66 -19.46 -9.20
CA THR A 120 -0.30 -20.01 -10.51
C THR A 120 1.20 -20.15 -10.74
N HIS A 121 2.01 -19.41 -10.00
CA HIS A 121 3.47 -19.42 -10.11
C HIS A 121 4.16 -20.16 -8.95
N GLY A 122 3.39 -20.58 -7.94
CA GLY A 122 3.94 -21.26 -6.75
C GLY A 122 4.85 -20.37 -5.89
N ILE A 123 4.73 -19.05 -5.99
CA ILE A 123 5.53 -18.05 -5.26
C ILE A 123 4.67 -17.05 -4.54
N SER A 124 5.26 -16.27 -3.67
CA SER A 124 4.63 -15.06 -3.12
C SER A 124 5.37 -13.81 -3.59
N GLN A 125 4.72 -12.66 -3.43
CA GLN A 125 5.24 -11.41 -3.96
C GLN A 125 5.00 -10.27 -2.97
N VAL A 126 6.00 -9.42 -2.80
CA VAL A 126 5.84 -8.12 -2.16
C VAL A 126 5.49 -7.10 -3.24
N SER A 127 4.21 -6.72 -3.30
CA SER A 127 3.74 -5.70 -4.24
C SER A 127 3.87 -4.32 -3.62
N MET A 128 4.56 -3.42 -4.31
CA MET A 128 4.89 -2.09 -3.80
C MET A 128 4.59 -0.99 -4.81
N ASN A 129 4.19 0.17 -4.28
CA ASN A 129 4.20 1.44 -5.00
C ASN A 129 5.25 2.35 -4.35
N ILE A 130 6.31 2.66 -5.09
CA ILE A 130 7.32 3.64 -4.69
C ILE A 130 6.81 5.02 -5.11
N LEU A 131 6.44 5.84 -4.14
CA LEU A 131 5.81 7.15 -4.35
C LEU A 131 6.81 8.22 -4.75
N ASP A 132 8.06 8.10 -4.34
CA ASP A 132 9.15 9.00 -4.66
C ASP A 132 10.45 8.21 -4.87
N VAL A 133 10.80 7.97 -6.13
CA VAL A 133 12.02 7.20 -6.49
C VAL A 133 13.32 7.95 -6.21
N LYS A 134 13.26 9.26 -6.00
CA LYS A 134 14.46 10.05 -5.63
C LYS A 134 14.82 9.82 -4.16
N LYS A 135 13.82 9.67 -3.29
CA LYS A 135 14.02 9.35 -1.87
C LYS A 135 14.23 7.87 -1.62
N CYS A 136 13.53 7.02 -2.38
CA CYS A 136 13.66 5.59 -2.32
C CYS A 136 13.93 5.01 -3.71
N PRO A 137 15.19 4.90 -4.14
CA PRO A 137 15.55 4.23 -5.39
C PRO A 137 15.13 2.75 -5.40
N ILE A 138 14.87 2.21 -6.58
CA ILE A 138 14.37 0.83 -6.80
C ILE A 138 15.32 -0.19 -6.16
N HIS A 139 16.62 -0.07 -6.39
CA HIS A 139 17.63 -0.97 -5.83
C HIS A 139 17.61 -0.96 -4.30
N LYS A 140 17.43 0.20 -3.67
CA LYS A 140 17.35 0.30 -2.21
C LYS A 140 16.12 -0.43 -1.66
N ALA A 141 14.97 -0.32 -2.33
CA ALA A 141 13.77 -1.07 -1.95
C ALA A 141 14.01 -2.58 -2.06
N PHE A 142 14.68 -3.04 -3.13
CA PHE A 142 15.02 -4.44 -3.32
C PHE A 142 15.97 -4.96 -2.23
N GLU A 143 17.05 -4.24 -1.93
CA GLU A 143 18.03 -4.64 -0.94
C GLU A 143 17.45 -4.76 0.47
N ILE A 144 16.55 -3.83 0.84
CA ILE A 144 15.84 -3.92 2.11
C ILE A 144 14.93 -5.15 2.15
N CYS A 145 14.18 -5.42 1.07
CA CYS A 145 13.38 -6.64 0.98
C CYS A 145 14.25 -7.89 1.09
N ARG A 146 15.43 -7.89 0.47
CA ARG A 146 16.39 -9.00 0.50
C ARG A 146 16.91 -9.26 1.91
N SER A 147 17.31 -8.21 2.61
CA SER A 147 17.78 -8.34 3.99
C SER A 147 16.70 -8.93 4.90
N ILE A 148 15.45 -8.44 4.80
CA ILE A 148 14.35 -8.96 5.62
C ILE A 148 14.02 -10.42 5.24
N ALA A 149 14.07 -10.77 3.95
CA ALA A 149 13.85 -12.15 3.50
C ALA A 149 14.91 -13.10 4.10
N GLN A 150 16.18 -12.71 4.12
CA GLN A 150 17.27 -13.46 4.73
C GLN A 150 17.06 -13.66 6.24
N ASP A 151 16.59 -12.64 6.97
CA ASP A 151 16.27 -12.75 8.39
C ASP A 151 15.16 -13.80 8.64
N HIS A 152 14.35 -14.08 7.63
CA HIS A 152 13.30 -15.11 7.66
C HIS A 152 13.69 -16.41 6.94
N SER A 153 14.97 -16.62 6.67
CA SER A 153 15.52 -17.82 6.03
C SER A 153 14.91 -18.13 4.66
N THR A 154 14.53 -17.10 3.91
CA THR A 154 14.02 -17.21 2.54
C THR A 154 14.82 -16.34 1.56
N ASN A 155 14.65 -16.60 0.27
CA ASN A 155 15.34 -15.89 -0.79
C ASN A 155 14.38 -15.08 -1.65
N LEU A 156 14.93 -14.11 -2.37
CA LEU A 156 14.23 -13.42 -3.43
C LEU A 156 14.57 -14.04 -4.78
N LEU A 157 13.58 -14.29 -5.60
CA LEU A 157 13.75 -14.84 -6.96
C LEU A 157 14.06 -13.75 -7.99
N GLY A 158 13.65 -12.51 -7.71
CA GLY A 158 13.82 -11.37 -8.60
C GLY A 158 12.79 -10.28 -8.34
N SER A 159 12.69 -9.37 -9.29
CA SER A 159 11.76 -8.24 -9.19
C SER A 159 11.14 -7.88 -10.54
N GLU A 160 10.01 -7.18 -10.49
CA GLU A 160 9.22 -6.78 -11.66
C GLU A 160 8.88 -5.29 -11.60
N LEU A 161 9.10 -4.60 -12.70
CA LEU A 161 8.58 -3.25 -12.94
C LEU A 161 7.27 -3.37 -13.71
N VAL A 162 6.17 -2.89 -13.12
CA VAL A 162 4.81 -3.14 -13.63
C VAL A 162 4.32 -2.05 -14.58
N GLY A 163 5.04 -1.01 -14.77
CA GLY A 163 4.56 0.07 -15.65
C GLY A 163 5.63 1.08 -15.95
N LEU A 164 5.22 2.26 -16.38
CA LEU A 164 6.17 3.32 -16.69
C LEU A 164 7.08 3.63 -15.50
N VAL A 165 8.39 3.70 -15.79
CA VAL A 165 9.41 4.04 -14.80
C VAL A 165 10.25 5.20 -15.35
N PRO A 166 10.61 6.20 -14.53
CA PRO A 166 11.53 7.24 -14.94
C PRO A 166 12.89 6.65 -15.33
N LEU A 167 13.45 7.10 -16.46
CA LEU A 167 14.76 6.65 -16.93
C LEU A 167 15.85 6.82 -15.86
N SER A 168 15.80 7.93 -15.11
CA SER A 168 16.73 8.20 -14.01
C SER A 168 16.72 7.08 -12.95
N ALA A 169 15.56 6.54 -12.62
CA ALA A 169 15.47 5.45 -11.63
C ALA A 169 16.14 4.16 -12.11
N MET A 170 16.06 3.86 -13.42
CA MET A 170 16.77 2.74 -14.04
C MET A 170 18.28 2.97 -14.08
N LEU A 171 18.70 4.18 -14.45
CA LEU A 171 20.14 4.53 -14.47
C LEU A 171 20.75 4.48 -13.07
N ASP A 172 20.03 4.94 -12.05
CA ASP A 172 20.49 4.88 -10.66
C ASP A 172 20.59 3.45 -10.16
N ALA A 173 19.66 2.59 -10.51
CA ALA A 173 19.75 1.16 -10.21
C ALA A 173 20.92 0.49 -10.95
N GLY A 174 21.12 0.79 -12.24
CA GLY A 174 22.24 0.25 -13.01
C GLY A 174 23.64 0.73 -12.56
N ARG A 175 23.71 1.91 -11.93
CA ARG A 175 24.97 2.40 -11.33
C ARG A 175 25.28 1.77 -9.98
N TRP A 176 24.26 1.30 -9.29
CA TRP A 176 24.41 0.65 -7.98
C TRP A 176 25.01 -0.76 -8.11
N TYR A 177 24.59 -1.53 -9.10
CA TYR A 177 25.10 -2.87 -9.40
C TYR A 177 26.24 -2.85 -10.43
#